data_87172e56bcbcd7b5010880794b063d4d
#
_entry.id   87172e56bcbcd7b5010880794b063d4d
#
_cell.length_a   1.000
_cell.length_b   1.000
_cell.length_c   1.000
_cell.angle_alpha   90.00
_cell.angle_beta   90.00
_cell.angle_gamma   90.00
#
_symmetry.space_group_name_H-M   'P 1'
#
loop_
_entity.id
_entity.type
_entity.pdbx_description
1 polymer ?
#
loop_
_entity_poly.entity_id
_entity_poly.type
_entity_poly.pdbx_seq_one_letter_code
_entity_poly.pdbx_strand_id
1 'polypeptide(L)'
;MCAAVVIAAIANMVIGFLWYGTWAFGRSWMQLSGRGMGEGQQTGGLYALTAVAALVEAITMWWFIGQTGAHSGAAGAIIGLYAGLGFVGTAMFAEVLFAGRPPRLYAISAGYQVVAMIVQGAIIGFLGT
;
A
#
# COMPACT_ATOMS: atom_id res chain seq x y z
N MET A 1 -6.37 6.59 18.41
CA MET A 1 -5.76 6.99 17.15
C MET A 1 -4.36 6.44 16.95
N CYS A 2 -3.46 6.73 17.85
CA CYS A 2 -2.05 6.40 17.62
C CYS A 2 -1.81 4.90 17.41
N ALA A 3 -2.46 4.06 18.19
CA ALA A 3 -2.24 2.62 18.06
C ALA A 3 -2.72 2.11 16.70
N ALA A 4 -3.92 2.49 16.28
CA ALA A 4 -4.46 2.04 15.01
C ALA A 4 -3.60 2.51 13.84
N VAL A 5 -3.18 3.76 13.84
CA VAL A 5 -2.35 4.32 12.78
C VAL A 5 -1.00 3.62 12.71
N VAL A 6 -0.35 3.43 13.84
CA VAL A 6 0.96 2.79 13.88
C VAL A 6 0.88 1.35 13.41
N ILE A 7 -0.12 0.60 13.90
CA ILE A 7 -0.30 -0.79 13.50
C ILE A 7 -0.61 -0.88 12.00
N ALA A 8 -1.44 0.01 11.50
CA ALA A 8 -1.75 0.03 10.08
C ALA A 8 -0.52 0.33 9.22
N ALA A 9 0.31 1.27 9.65
CA ALA A 9 1.54 1.58 8.93
C ALA A 9 2.50 0.40 8.93
N ILE A 10 2.64 -0.26 10.06
CA ILE A 10 3.49 -1.45 10.15
C ILE A 10 2.95 -2.56 9.24
N ALA A 11 1.65 -2.76 9.24
CA ALA A 11 1.03 -3.77 8.38
C ALA A 11 1.31 -3.49 6.91
N ASN A 12 1.24 -2.22 6.50
CA ASN A 12 1.56 -1.84 5.14
C ASN A 12 2.98 -2.26 4.77
N MET A 13 3.94 -1.97 5.63
CA MET A 13 5.32 -2.32 5.37
C MET A 13 5.54 -3.83 5.34
N VAL A 14 4.90 -4.57 6.23
CA VAL A 14 4.98 -6.03 6.25
C VAL A 14 4.42 -6.61 4.96
N ILE A 15 3.27 -6.13 4.53
CA ILE A 15 2.65 -6.58 3.29
C ILE A 15 3.58 -6.30 2.11
N GLY A 16 4.19 -5.11 2.07
CA GLY A 16 5.13 -4.78 1.01
C GLY A 16 6.34 -5.70 1.00
N PHE A 17 6.87 -5.97 2.17
CA PHE A 17 8.00 -6.88 2.28
C PHE A 17 7.65 -8.28 1.75
N LEU A 18 6.49 -8.80 2.14
CA LEU A 18 6.05 -10.11 1.67
C LEU A 18 5.70 -10.10 0.19
N TRP A 19 5.05 -9.03 -0.28
CA TRP A 19 4.59 -8.94 -1.67
C TRP A 19 5.74 -8.90 -2.64
N TYR A 20 6.78 -8.13 -2.31
CA TYR A 20 7.94 -7.98 -3.18
C TYR A 20 9.06 -8.94 -2.84
N GLY A 21 8.81 -9.90 -1.97
CA GLY A 21 9.78 -10.95 -1.67
C GLY A 21 9.95 -11.90 -2.84
N THR A 22 11.10 -12.59 -2.89
CA THR A 22 11.38 -13.51 -3.98
C THR A 22 10.42 -14.69 -4.02
N TRP A 23 9.76 -14.98 -2.91
CA TRP A 23 8.78 -16.05 -2.84
C TRP A 23 7.40 -15.63 -3.38
N ALA A 24 7.21 -14.36 -3.67
CA ALA A 24 5.95 -13.86 -4.21
C ALA A 24 6.22 -13.18 -5.56
N PHE A 25 6.06 -11.87 -5.63
CA PHE A 25 6.15 -11.14 -6.89
C PHE A 25 7.48 -10.44 -7.13
N GLY A 26 8.42 -10.59 -6.21
CA GLY A 26 9.67 -9.85 -6.29
C GLY A 26 10.46 -10.12 -7.58
N ARG A 27 10.53 -11.38 -7.99
CA ARG A 27 11.26 -11.73 -9.21
C ARG A 27 10.61 -11.12 -10.44
N SER A 28 9.30 -11.23 -10.54
CA SER A 28 8.57 -10.65 -11.66
C SER A 28 8.74 -9.15 -11.69
N TRP A 29 8.67 -8.51 -10.53
CA TRP A 29 8.85 -7.06 -10.44
C TRP A 29 10.24 -6.65 -10.89
N MET A 30 11.27 -7.37 -10.45
CA MET A 30 12.64 -7.09 -10.85
C MET A 30 12.83 -7.21 -12.36
N GLN A 31 12.27 -8.25 -12.96
CA GLN A 31 12.36 -8.46 -14.40
C GLN A 31 11.64 -7.34 -15.15
N LEU A 32 10.43 -6.99 -14.72
CA LEU A 32 9.61 -6.03 -15.44
C LEU A 32 10.07 -4.59 -15.24
N SER A 33 10.63 -4.27 -14.07
CA SER A 33 11.11 -2.93 -13.80
C SER A 33 12.54 -2.69 -14.25
N GLY A 34 13.28 -3.75 -14.55
CA GLY A 34 14.67 -3.65 -14.93
C GLY A 34 15.62 -3.43 -13.77
N ARG A 35 15.14 -3.58 -12.54
CA ARG A 35 15.99 -3.38 -11.36
C ARG A 35 16.29 -4.70 -10.69
N GLY A 36 17.55 -4.94 -10.43
CA GLY A 36 17.95 -6.11 -9.66
C GLY A 36 17.83 -5.88 -8.17
N MET A 37 17.73 -6.97 -7.42
CA MET A 37 17.68 -6.89 -5.99
C MET A 37 19.01 -6.36 -5.45
N GLY A 38 18.94 -5.38 -4.60
CA GLY A 38 20.13 -4.75 -4.02
C GLY A 38 20.80 -3.74 -4.91
N GLU A 39 20.30 -3.61 -6.18
CA GLU A 39 20.92 -2.73 -7.08
C GLU A 39 20.46 -1.31 -6.86
N GLY A 40 21.34 -0.44 -6.59
CA GLY A 40 21.01 0.98 -6.43
C GLY A 40 20.23 1.34 -5.22
N GLN A 41 20.16 0.42 -4.25
CA GLN A 41 19.45 0.77 -3.25
C GLN A 41 19.94 0.75 -2.11
N GLN A 42 19.77 1.14 -1.31
CA GLN A 42 19.90 1.13 -0.40
C GLN A 42 19.46 1.47 0.45
N THR A 43 18.74 1.54 0.94
CA THR A 43 19.15 1.50 1.82
C THR A 43 18.40 2.09 2.92
N GLY A 44 18.96 2.46 4.06
CA GLY A 44 18.29 3.02 5.21
C GLY A 44 17.39 4.20 4.85
N GLY A 45 17.88 5.08 3.98
CA GLY A 45 17.13 6.26 3.56
C GLY A 45 15.85 5.88 2.81
N LEU A 46 15.94 4.89 1.92
CA LEU A 46 14.76 4.46 1.18
C LEU A 46 13.72 3.82 2.11
N TYR A 47 14.16 3.00 3.04
CA TYR A 47 13.23 2.38 3.98
C TYR A 47 12.61 3.42 4.91
N ALA A 48 13.40 4.43 5.32
CA ALA A 48 12.87 5.51 6.15
C ALA A 48 11.79 6.30 5.41
N LEU A 49 12.02 6.61 4.15
CA LEU A 49 11.03 7.33 3.34
C LEU A 49 9.78 6.47 3.10
N THR A 50 9.96 5.19 2.89
CA THR A 50 8.84 4.28 2.75
C THR A 50 8.01 4.20 4.03
N ALA A 51 8.67 4.19 5.17
CA ALA A 51 7.98 4.19 6.46
C ALA A 51 7.18 5.48 6.66
N VAL A 52 7.76 6.62 6.27
CA VAL A 52 7.05 7.89 6.35
C VAL A 52 5.82 7.88 5.45
N ALA A 53 5.97 7.36 4.23
CA ALA A 53 4.86 7.27 3.31
C ALA A 53 3.75 6.36 3.86
N ALA A 54 4.11 5.23 4.44
CA ALA A 54 3.14 4.32 5.04
C ALA A 54 2.41 4.98 6.21
N LEU A 55 3.13 5.77 6.99
CA LEU A 55 2.54 6.47 8.11
C LEU A 55 1.57 7.56 7.64
N VAL A 56 1.95 8.32 6.63
CA VAL A 56 1.06 9.34 6.05
C VAL A 56 -0.19 8.69 5.48
N GLU A 57 -0.04 7.59 4.80
CA GLU A 57 -1.18 6.86 4.25
C GLU A 57 -2.10 6.38 5.37
N ALA A 58 -1.54 5.84 6.44
CA ALA A 58 -2.33 5.35 7.57
C ALA A 58 -3.07 6.49 8.27
N ILE A 59 -2.42 7.65 8.44
CA ILE A 59 -3.07 8.82 9.04
C ILE A 59 -4.22 9.28 8.16
N THR A 60 -4.00 9.32 6.86
CA THR A 60 -5.04 9.72 5.91
C THR A 60 -6.22 8.76 5.96
N MET A 61 -5.95 7.47 5.96
CA MET A 61 -6.99 6.45 6.08
C MET A 61 -7.77 6.60 7.38
N TRP A 62 -7.06 6.86 8.49
CA TRP A 62 -7.70 7.09 9.78
C TRP A 62 -8.68 8.26 9.72
N TRP A 63 -8.24 9.35 9.08
CA TRP A 63 -9.11 10.53 8.96
C TRP A 63 -10.36 10.22 8.13
N PHE A 64 -10.17 9.58 6.97
CA PHE A 64 -11.30 9.25 6.09
C PHE A 64 -12.28 8.30 6.77
N ILE A 65 -11.78 7.28 7.45
CA ILE A 65 -12.64 6.32 8.12
C ILE A 65 -13.42 7.01 9.24
N GLY A 66 -12.78 7.93 9.95
CA GLY A 66 -13.46 8.72 10.97
C GLY A 66 -14.60 9.55 10.41
N GLN A 67 -14.40 10.13 9.23
CA GLN A 67 -15.45 10.95 8.58
C GLN A 67 -16.65 10.10 8.13
N THR A 68 -16.42 8.83 7.81
CA THR A 68 -17.51 7.98 7.34
C THR A 68 -18.31 7.34 8.47
N GLY A 69 -17.80 7.40 9.68
CA GLY A 69 -18.46 6.75 10.81
C GLY A 69 -18.35 5.24 10.83
N ALA A 70 -17.39 4.69 10.08
CA ALA A 70 -17.16 3.25 10.07
C ALA A 70 -16.63 2.78 11.41
N HIS A 71 -17.22 1.73 11.96
CA HIS A 71 -16.86 1.22 13.28
C HIS A 71 -16.55 -0.28 13.29
N SER A 72 -16.30 -0.87 12.14
CA SER A 72 -15.96 -2.29 12.08
C SER A 72 -14.82 -2.52 11.11
N GLY A 73 -14.17 -3.67 11.28
CA GLY A 73 -13.12 -4.06 10.35
C GLY A 73 -13.65 -4.21 8.93
N ALA A 74 -14.84 -4.76 8.77
CA ALA A 74 -15.44 -4.93 7.46
C ALA A 74 -15.72 -3.59 6.78
N ALA A 75 -16.27 -2.63 7.51
CA ALA A 75 -16.55 -1.31 6.95
C ALA A 75 -15.26 -0.59 6.58
N GLY A 76 -14.26 -0.67 7.44
CA GLY A 76 -12.96 -0.08 7.15
C GLY A 76 -12.28 -0.72 5.94
N ALA A 77 -12.41 -2.04 5.81
CA ALA A 77 -11.84 -2.74 4.66
C ALA A 77 -12.49 -2.29 3.36
N ILE A 78 -13.79 -2.08 3.37
CA ILE A 78 -14.51 -1.60 2.18
C ILE A 78 -14.03 -0.20 1.80
N ILE A 79 -13.84 0.68 2.77
CA ILE A 79 -13.30 2.01 2.51
C ILE A 79 -11.89 1.90 1.91
N GLY A 80 -11.08 1.01 2.45
CA GLY A 80 -9.75 0.76 1.90
C GLY A 80 -9.79 0.26 0.47
N LEU A 81 -10.74 -0.61 0.17
CA LEU A 81 -10.92 -1.12 -1.19
C LEU A 81 -11.28 0.02 -2.15
N TYR A 82 -12.23 0.86 -1.78
CA TYR A 82 -12.62 1.98 -2.63
C TYR A 82 -11.47 2.97 -2.82
N ALA A 83 -10.76 3.29 -1.76
CA ALA A 83 -9.62 4.20 -1.86
C ALA A 83 -8.50 3.60 -2.71
N GLY A 84 -8.21 2.33 -2.50
CA GLY A 84 -7.16 1.64 -3.26
C GLY A 84 -7.47 1.56 -4.73
N LEU A 85 -8.68 1.14 -5.08
CA LEU A 85 -9.07 1.04 -6.48
C LEU A 85 -9.38 2.40 -7.08
N GLY A 86 -10.13 3.23 -6.35
CA GLY A 86 -10.67 4.46 -6.91
C GLY A 86 -9.66 5.59 -7.03
N PHE A 87 -8.72 5.68 -6.10
CA PHE A 87 -7.71 6.75 -6.14
C PHE A 87 -6.35 6.22 -6.54
N VAL A 88 -5.83 5.25 -5.80
CA VAL A 88 -4.46 4.80 -5.99
C VAL A 88 -4.34 3.99 -7.27
N GLY A 89 -5.24 3.04 -7.48
CA GLY A 89 -5.19 2.20 -8.67
C GLY A 89 -5.35 2.99 -9.95
N THR A 90 -6.27 3.95 -9.96
CA THR A 90 -6.49 4.79 -11.14
C THR A 90 -5.32 5.71 -11.41
N ALA A 91 -4.75 6.31 -10.37
CA ALA A 91 -3.59 7.18 -10.53
C ALA A 91 -2.39 6.40 -11.05
N MET A 92 -2.16 5.21 -10.53
CA MET A 92 -1.07 4.36 -11.00
C MET A 92 -1.30 3.87 -12.42
N PHE A 93 -2.54 3.61 -12.78
CA PHE A 93 -2.88 3.20 -14.14
C PHE A 93 -2.54 4.29 -15.15
N ALA A 94 -2.89 5.53 -14.84
CA ALA A 94 -2.54 6.65 -15.70
C ALA A 94 -1.02 6.78 -15.85
N GLU A 95 -0.30 6.67 -14.75
CA GLU A 95 1.15 6.75 -14.79
C GLU A 95 1.76 5.66 -15.66
N VAL A 96 1.25 4.44 -15.53
CA VAL A 96 1.74 3.31 -16.31
C VAL A 96 1.51 3.53 -17.80
N LEU A 97 0.36 4.08 -18.16
CA LEU A 97 0.05 4.37 -19.55
C LEU A 97 1.04 5.37 -20.16
N PHE A 98 1.31 6.45 -19.44
CA PHE A 98 2.21 7.49 -19.96
C PHE A 98 3.67 7.07 -19.88
N ALA A 99 4.04 6.26 -18.89
CA ALA A 99 5.42 5.79 -18.76
C ALA A 99 5.73 4.61 -19.70
N GLY A 100 4.71 4.01 -20.30
CA GLY A 100 4.92 2.88 -21.19
C GLY A 100 5.37 1.61 -20.49
N ARG A 101 5.00 1.45 -19.23
CA ARG A 101 5.38 0.27 -18.47
C ARG A 101 4.48 -0.93 -18.76
N PRO A 102 4.99 -2.16 -18.56
CA PRO A 102 4.18 -3.35 -18.82
C PRO A 102 2.94 -3.40 -17.92
N PRO A 103 1.79 -3.84 -18.44
CA PRO A 103 0.59 -3.99 -17.62
C PRO A 103 0.78 -4.91 -16.43
N ARG A 104 1.63 -5.91 -16.57
CA ARG A 104 1.91 -6.86 -15.49
C ARG A 104 2.60 -6.17 -14.31
N LEU A 105 3.49 -5.22 -14.59
CA LEU A 105 4.14 -4.44 -13.55
C LEU A 105 3.10 -3.62 -12.78
N TYR A 106 2.16 -3.00 -13.51
CA TYR A 106 1.07 -2.28 -12.89
C TYR A 106 0.26 -3.20 -11.96
N ALA A 107 -0.09 -4.39 -12.44
CA ALA A 107 -0.88 -5.32 -11.65
C ALA A 107 -0.19 -5.66 -10.33
N ILE A 108 1.12 -5.88 -10.36
CA ILE A 108 1.89 -6.19 -9.16
C ILE A 108 1.88 -5.00 -8.20
N SER A 109 2.24 -3.83 -8.69
CA SER A 109 2.37 -2.65 -7.84
C SER A 109 1.03 -2.14 -7.31
N ALA A 110 0.05 -2.04 -8.18
CA ALA A 110 -1.28 -1.60 -7.78
C ALA A 110 -1.97 -2.63 -6.90
N GLY A 111 -1.76 -3.91 -7.19
CA GLY A 111 -2.31 -4.98 -6.34
C GLY A 111 -1.82 -4.87 -4.92
N TYR A 112 -0.54 -4.60 -4.73
CA TYR A 112 0.01 -4.38 -3.40
C TYR A 112 -0.69 -3.21 -2.71
N GLN A 113 -0.84 -2.09 -3.39
CA GLN A 113 -1.45 -0.91 -2.79
C GLN A 113 -2.90 -1.16 -2.40
N VAL A 114 -3.66 -1.82 -3.26
CA VAL A 114 -5.06 -2.11 -2.96
C VAL A 114 -5.17 -3.03 -1.74
N VAL A 115 -4.38 -4.10 -1.72
CA VAL A 115 -4.40 -5.02 -0.58
C VAL A 115 -3.96 -4.32 0.69
N ALA A 116 -2.91 -3.52 0.63
CA ALA A 116 -2.43 -2.79 1.79
C ALA A 116 -3.48 -1.83 2.34
N MET A 117 -4.21 -1.14 1.47
CA MET A 117 -5.23 -0.20 1.91
C MET A 117 -6.45 -0.92 2.49
N ILE A 118 -6.80 -2.07 1.94
CA ILE A 118 -7.88 -2.88 2.53
C ILE A 118 -7.51 -3.30 3.95
N VAL A 119 -6.29 -3.79 4.13
CA VAL A 119 -5.82 -4.24 5.46
C VAL A 119 -5.72 -3.07 6.42
N GLN A 120 -5.15 -1.94 5.97
CA GLN A 120 -5.08 -0.75 6.82
C GLN A 120 -6.47 -0.27 7.22
N GLY A 121 -7.40 -0.26 6.28
CA GLY A 121 -8.77 0.12 6.57
C GLY A 121 -9.42 -0.80 7.57
N ALA A 122 -9.20 -2.10 7.42
CA ALA A 122 -9.75 -3.08 8.35
C ALA A 122 -9.20 -2.89 9.76
N ILE A 123 -7.90 -2.66 9.88
CA ILE A 123 -7.24 -2.45 11.18
C ILE A 123 -7.80 -1.19 11.85
N ILE A 124 -7.89 -0.10 11.12
CA ILE A 124 -8.36 1.17 11.66
C ILE A 124 -9.83 1.07 12.02
N GLY A 125 -10.64 0.46 11.16
CA GLY A 125 -12.06 0.28 11.43
C GLY A 125 -12.33 -0.60 12.65
N PHE A 126 -11.49 -1.63 12.83
CA PHE A 126 -11.62 -2.55 13.96
C PHE A 126 -11.15 -1.92 15.27
N LEU A 127 -9.99 -1.26 15.25
CA LEU A 127 -9.42 -0.68 16.46
C LEU A 127 -10.06 0.64 16.84
N GLY A 128 -10.72 1.28 15.91
CA GLY A 128 -11.44 2.52 16.17
C GLY A 128 -10.69 3.76 15.73
N THR A 129 -11.46 4.73 15.37
CA THR A 129 -10.97 6.04 15.00
C THR A 129 -11.14 7.05 16.17
#